data_55754ba24fc83f532877b424edaa0ab7
#
_entry.id   55754ba24fc83f532877b424edaa0ab7
#
_cell.length_a   1.000
_cell.length_b   1.000
_cell.length_c   1.000
_cell.angle_alpha   90.00
_cell.angle_beta   90.00
_cell.angle_gamma   90.00
#
_symmetry.space_group_name_H-M   'P 1'
#
loop_
_entity.id
_entity.type
_entity.pdbx_description
1 polymer ?
#
loop_
_entity_poly.entity_id
_entity_poly.type
_entity_poly.pdbx_seq_one_letter_code
_entity_poly.pdbx_strand_id
1 'polypeptide(L)'
;AGSFAPSQFSRESVSAWLVFYLYARRSGEAARLLRIYFRRLETNLVSALRPLVGMPRAARVAAATGAMIDGVWLRQALTPLTLPDPKGAAEMVERFIDAELNQ
;
A
#
# COMPACT_ATOMS: atom_id res chain seq x y z
N ALA A 1 2.24 11.58 -2.73
CA ALA A 1 2.63 10.55 -1.79
C ALA A 1 3.64 9.60 -2.42
N GLY A 2 4.68 9.26 -1.64
CA GLY A 2 5.80 8.47 -2.15
C GLY A 2 5.43 7.06 -2.62
N SER A 3 4.36 6.47 -2.07
CA SER A 3 3.94 5.10 -2.41
C SER A 3 3.48 4.93 -3.86
N PHE A 4 3.13 6.02 -4.53
CA PHE A 4 2.62 5.98 -5.89
C PHE A 4 3.44 6.81 -6.85
N ALA A 5 4.73 7.00 -6.57
CA ALA A 5 5.62 7.64 -7.53
C ALA A 5 5.65 6.82 -8.83
N PRO A 6 5.58 7.46 -10.00
CA PRO A 6 5.55 6.73 -11.28
C PRO A 6 6.68 5.73 -11.45
N SER A 7 7.89 6.05 -10.97
CA SER A 7 9.02 5.16 -11.05
C SER A 7 8.85 3.89 -10.20
N GLN A 8 8.05 3.95 -9.14
CA GLN A 8 7.78 2.81 -8.27
C GLN A 8 6.58 1.98 -8.72
N PHE A 9 5.73 2.57 -9.55
CA PHE A 9 4.49 1.93 -10.01
C PHE A 9 4.58 1.51 -11.48
N SER A 10 5.76 1.19 -11.94
CA SER A 10 5.96 0.64 -13.27
C SER A 10 5.54 -0.83 -13.30
N ARG A 11 5.29 -1.35 -14.51
CA ARG A 11 4.95 -2.77 -14.68
C ARG A 11 6.07 -3.66 -14.11
N GLU A 12 7.32 -3.31 -14.35
CA GLU A 12 8.47 -4.07 -13.87
C GLU A 12 8.54 -4.08 -12.34
N SER A 13 8.30 -2.93 -11.71
CA SER A 13 8.29 -2.83 -10.26
C SER A 13 7.17 -3.65 -9.64
N VAL A 14 5.97 -3.58 -10.22
CA VAL A 14 4.83 -4.35 -9.72
C VAL A 14 5.08 -5.85 -9.87
N SER A 15 5.63 -6.27 -11.01
CA SER A 15 5.97 -7.67 -11.23
C SER A 15 7.03 -8.16 -10.24
N ALA A 16 8.06 -7.34 -9.99
CA ALA A 16 9.10 -7.68 -9.03
C ALA A 16 8.52 -7.83 -7.61
N TRP A 17 7.61 -6.95 -7.20
CA TRP A 17 6.93 -7.07 -5.91
C TRP A 17 6.12 -8.34 -5.81
N LEU A 18 5.42 -8.71 -6.87
CA LEU A 18 4.61 -9.94 -6.88
C LEU A 18 5.49 -11.17 -6.73
N VAL A 19 6.62 -11.23 -7.44
CA VAL A 19 7.58 -12.32 -7.30
C VAL A 19 8.12 -12.37 -5.88
N PHE A 20 8.42 -11.21 -5.28
CA PHE A 20 8.91 -11.13 -3.91
C PHE A 20 7.87 -11.68 -2.91
N TYR A 21 6.59 -11.33 -3.07
CA TYR A 21 5.52 -11.87 -2.23
C TYR A 21 5.46 -13.39 -2.28
N LEU A 22 5.55 -13.94 -3.48
CA LEU A 22 5.54 -15.40 -3.65
C LEU A 22 6.76 -16.05 -3.00
N TYR A 23 7.92 -15.42 -3.15
CA TYR A 23 9.15 -15.91 -2.54
C TYR A 23 9.09 -15.85 -1.01
N ALA A 24 8.47 -14.82 -0.46
CA ALA A 24 8.33 -14.65 0.98
C ALA A 24 7.58 -15.80 1.66
N ARG A 25 6.76 -16.53 0.91
CA ARG A 25 6.06 -17.70 1.43
C ARG A 25 6.99 -18.88 1.68
N ARG A 26 8.19 -18.86 1.09
CA ARG A 26 9.15 -19.97 1.17
C ARG A 26 10.44 -19.59 1.90
N SER A 27 10.67 -18.32 2.16
CA SER A 27 11.90 -17.82 2.75
C SER A 27 11.58 -17.02 4.00
N GLY A 28 12.12 -17.44 5.14
CA GLY A 28 11.95 -16.71 6.39
C GLY A 28 12.57 -15.32 6.35
N GLU A 29 13.69 -15.18 5.62
CA GLU A 29 14.36 -13.88 5.47
C GLU A 29 13.51 -12.91 4.64
N ALA A 30 12.96 -13.36 3.52
CA ALA A 30 12.09 -12.54 2.69
C ALA A 30 10.80 -12.18 3.44
N ALA A 31 10.23 -13.11 4.18
CA ALA A 31 9.05 -12.84 5.01
C ALA A 31 9.33 -11.79 6.07
N ARG A 32 10.53 -11.82 6.67
CA ARG A 32 10.94 -10.81 7.64
C ARG A 32 11.05 -9.42 7.02
N LEU A 33 11.65 -9.32 5.83
CA LEU A 33 11.75 -8.03 5.12
C LEU A 33 10.37 -7.48 4.79
N LEU A 34 9.46 -8.35 4.37
CA LEU A 34 8.10 -7.94 4.05
C LEU A 34 7.36 -7.42 5.30
N ARG A 35 7.54 -8.08 6.45
CA ARG A 35 6.96 -7.59 7.71
C ARG A 35 7.51 -6.23 8.09
N ILE A 36 8.79 -5.99 7.87
CA ILE A 36 9.41 -4.68 8.15
C ILE A 36 8.80 -3.62 7.25
N TYR A 37 8.60 -3.92 5.97
CA TYR A 37 7.96 -3.00 5.03
C TYR A 37 6.55 -2.63 5.49
N PHE A 38 5.73 -3.62 5.82
CA PHE A 38 4.36 -3.37 6.27
C PHE A 38 4.31 -2.57 7.56
N ARG A 39 5.21 -2.87 8.49
CA ARG A 39 5.28 -2.12 9.75
C ARG A 39 5.64 -0.67 9.53
N ARG A 40 6.60 -0.40 8.64
CA ARG A 40 6.98 0.98 8.31
C ARG A 40 5.84 1.74 7.66
N LEU A 41 5.14 1.12 6.73
CA LEU A 41 4.01 1.75 6.08
C LEU A 41 2.93 2.11 7.10
N GLU A 42 2.55 1.18 7.95
CA GLU A 42 1.55 1.44 8.97
C GLU A 42 1.99 2.50 9.98
N THR A 43 3.25 2.47 10.41
CA THR A 43 3.78 3.45 11.35
C THR A 43 3.73 4.85 10.74
N ASN A 44 4.11 4.99 9.47
CA ASN A 44 4.05 6.27 8.78
C ASN A 44 2.62 6.78 8.65
N LEU A 45 1.69 5.89 8.32
CA LEU A 45 0.28 6.25 8.20
C LEU A 45 -0.32 6.65 9.55
N VAL A 46 0.00 5.92 10.61
CA VAL A 46 -0.48 6.26 11.95
C VAL A 46 0.06 7.64 12.36
N SER A 47 1.34 7.90 12.12
CA SER A 47 1.94 9.20 12.44
C SER A 47 1.25 10.36 11.75
N ALA A 48 0.83 10.15 10.50
CA ALA A 48 0.12 11.17 9.73
C ALA A 48 -1.34 11.33 10.17
N LEU A 49 -1.99 10.25 10.56
CA LEU A 49 -3.43 10.25 10.87
C LEU A 49 -3.73 10.57 12.34
N ARG A 50 -2.83 10.26 13.25
CA ARG A 50 -3.05 10.45 14.67
C ARG A 50 -3.47 11.87 15.06
N PRO A 51 -2.82 12.94 14.53
CA PRO A 51 -3.25 14.30 14.85
C PRO A 51 -4.66 14.62 14.32
N LEU A 52 -5.13 13.90 13.31
CA LEU A 52 -6.41 14.20 12.66
C LEU A 52 -7.57 13.44 13.29
N VAL A 53 -7.38 12.20 13.71
CA VAL A 53 -8.48 11.35 14.19
C VAL A 53 -8.22 10.69 15.53
N GLY A 54 -7.03 10.86 16.11
CA GLY A 54 -6.66 10.25 17.39
C GLY A 54 -6.50 8.73 17.31
N MET A 55 -6.11 8.14 18.43
CA MET A 55 -6.02 6.69 18.59
C MET A 55 -7.27 6.18 19.32
N PRO A 56 -7.71 4.95 19.10
CA PRO A 56 -7.18 3.92 18.20
C PRO A 56 -7.64 4.04 16.75
N ARG A 57 -8.39 5.06 16.40
CA ARG A 57 -8.93 5.23 15.05
C ARG A 57 -7.82 5.35 14.00
N ALA A 58 -6.74 6.09 14.30
CA ALA A 58 -5.60 6.20 13.39
C ALA A 58 -5.00 4.84 13.05
N ALA A 59 -4.91 3.93 14.03
CA ALA A 59 -4.38 2.59 13.78
C ALA A 59 -5.31 1.79 12.86
N ARG A 60 -6.62 1.89 13.04
CA ARG A 60 -7.58 1.18 12.17
C ARG A 60 -7.55 1.71 10.74
N VAL A 61 -7.54 3.02 10.58
CA VAL A 61 -7.50 3.63 9.25
C VAL A 61 -6.15 3.34 8.57
N ALA A 62 -5.06 3.38 9.32
CA ALA A 62 -3.73 3.05 8.77
C ALA A 62 -3.66 1.62 8.26
N ALA A 63 -4.18 0.66 9.02
CA ALA A 63 -4.17 -0.74 8.61
C ALA A 63 -5.02 -0.95 7.35
N ALA A 64 -6.21 -0.34 7.29
CA ALA A 64 -7.08 -0.43 6.12
C ALA A 64 -6.46 0.25 4.90
N THR A 65 -5.83 1.41 5.09
CA THR A 65 -5.17 2.13 4.00
C THR A 65 -3.99 1.34 3.44
N GLY A 66 -3.18 0.76 4.32
CA GLY A 66 -2.06 -0.09 3.90
C GLY A 66 -2.53 -1.29 3.08
N ALA A 67 -3.58 -1.96 3.53
CA ALA A 67 -4.16 -3.08 2.79
C ALA A 67 -4.71 -2.64 1.44
N MET A 68 -5.31 -1.46 1.37
CA MET A 68 -5.84 -0.93 0.12
C MET A 68 -4.73 -0.61 -0.88
N ILE A 69 -3.62 -0.01 -0.42
CA ILE A 69 -2.47 0.26 -1.26
C ILE A 69 -1.97 -1.03 -1.89
N ASP A 70 -1.76 -2.06 -1.08
CA ASP A 70 -1.28 -3.35 -1.58
C ASP A 70 -2.28 -4.00 -2.53
N GLY A 71 -3.57 -3.89 -2.23
CA GLY A 71 -4.63 -4.44 -3.08
C GLY A 71 -4.70 -3.77 -4.44
N VAL A 72 -4.53 -2.45 -4.50
CA VAL A 72 -4.51 -1.71 -5.76
C VAL A 72 -3.32 -2.14 -6.62
N TRP A 73 -2.14 -2.28 -6.02
CA TRP A 73 -0.95 -2.76 -6.72
C TRP A 73 -1.18 -4.17 -7.29
N LEU A 74 -1.70 -5.07 -6.46
CA LEU A 74 -1.94 -6.44 -6.87
C LEU A 74 -2.96 -6.51 -8.02
N ARG A 75 -4.05 -5.75 -7.94
CA ARG A 75 -5.05 -5.71 -9.00
C ARG A 75 -4.46 -5.28 -10.32
N GLN A 76 -3.63 -4.24 -10.31
CA GLN A 76 -3.01 -3.75 -11.53
C GLN A 76 -2.01 -4.74 -12.09
N ALA A 77 -1.28 -5.44 -11.23
CA ALA A 77 -0.34 -6.47 -11.67
C ALA A 77 -1.06 -7.66 -12.33
N LEU A 78 -2.24 -8.01 -11.84
CA LEU A 78 -2.99 -9.16 -12.34
C LEU A 78 -3.90 -8.85 -13.52
N THR A 79 -4.07 -7.59 -13.89
CA THR A 79 -4.91 -7.21 -15.03
C THR A 79 -4.07 -7.30 -16.31
N PRO A 80 -4.31 -8.27 -17.19
CA PRO A 80 -3.50 -8.46 -18.38
C PRO A 80 -3.70 -7.34 -19.39
N LEU A 81 -2.65 -7.01 -20.12
CA LEU A 81 -2.66 -6.05 -21.23
C LEU A 81 -3.05 -4.63 -20.82
N THR A 82 -3.05 -4.33 -19.53
CA THR A 82 -3.35 -3.00 -19.02
C THR A 82 -2.07 -2.41 -18.41
N LEU A 83 -1.78 -1.15 -18.73
CA LEU A 83 -0.65 -0.46 -18.12
C LEU A 83 -1.00 -0.05 -16.68
N PRO A 84 -0.02 -0.09 -15.76
CA PRO A 84 -0.24 0.46 -14.42
C PRO A 84 -0.70 1.91 -14.48
N ASP A 85 -1.61 2.26 -13.59
CA ASP A 85 -2.19 3.59 -13.51
C ASP A 85 -1.92 4.19 -12.12
N PRO A 86 -0.74 4.78 -11.91
CA PRO A 86 -0.40 5.34 -10.59
C PRO A 86 -1.28 6.50 -10.18
N LYS A 87 -1.74 7.31 -11.13
CA LYS A 87 -2.60 8.44 -10.82
C LYS A 87 -3.97 7.98 -10.34
N GLY A 88 -4.58 7.04 -11.05
CA GLY A 88 -5.88 6.49 -10.65
C GLY A 88 -5.80 5.75 -9.33
N ALA A 89 -4.69 5.03 -9.09
CA ALA A 89 -4.45 4.35 -7.83
C ALA A 89 -4.36 5.34 -6.67
N ALA A 90 -3.60 6.42 -6.85
CA ALA A 90 -3.46 7.45 -5.82
C ALA A 90 -4.81 8.12 -5.51
N GLU A 91 -5.59 8.44 -6.54
CA GLU A 91 -6.91 9.04 -6.37
C GLU A 91 -7.85 8.12 -5.58
N MET A 92 -7.81 6.82 -5.84
CA MET A 92 -8.63 5.84 -5.13
C MET A 92 -8.30 5.80 -3.64
N VAL A 93 -7.01 5.79 -3.31
CA VAL A 93 -6.56 5.78 -1.92
C VAL A 93 -6.91 7.09 -1.22
N GLU A 94 -6.71 8.23 -1.90
CA GLU A 94 -7.03 9.53 -1.35
C GLU A 94 -8.52 9.66 -1.04
N ARG A 95 -9.39 9.18 -1.92
CA ARG A 95 -10.84 9.18 -1.69
C ARG A 95 -11.22 8.33 -0.49
N PHE A 96 -10.57 7.18 -0.33
CA PHE A 96 -10.82 6.33 0.81
C PHE A 96 -10.45 7.04 2.12
N ILE A 97 -9.25 7.65 2.15
CA ILE A 97 -8.80 8.38 3.33
C ILE A 97 -9.73 9.55 3.65
N ASP A 98 -10.11 10.33 2.64
CA ASP A 98 -11.01 11.47 2.83
C ASP A 98 -12.35 11.02 3.40
N ALA A 99 -12.90 9.93 2.90
CA ALA A 99 -14.15 9.39 3.41
C ALA A 99 -14.02 8.97 4.88
N GLU A 100 -12.90 8.36 5.25
CA GLU A 100 -12.66 7.95 6.64
C GLU A 100 -12.47 9.16 7.57
N LEU A 101 -11.81 10.21 7.09
CA LEU A 101 -11.58 11.41 7.89
C LEU A 101 -12.86 12.22 8.13
N ASN A 102 -13.85 12.07 7.26
CA ASN A 102 -15.11 12.82 7.34
C ASN A 102 -16.23 12.08 8.05
N GLN A 103 -15.92 10.96 8.68
CA GLN A 103 -16.91 10.21 9.48
C GLN A 103 -16.99 10.71 10.92
#